data_b596dad482b0d4e7c8ed17f1d2d602c0
#
_entry.id   b596dad482b0d4e7c8ed17f1d2d602c0
#
_cell.length_a   1.000
_cell.length_b   1.000
_cell.length_c   1.000
_cell.angle_alpha   90.00
_cell.angle_beta   90.00
_cell.angle_gamma   90.00
#
_symmetry.space_group_name_H-M   'P 1'
#
loop_
_entity.id
_entity.type
_entity.pdbx_description
1 polymer ?
#
loop_
_entity_poly.entity_id
_entity_poly.type
_entity_poly.pdbx_seq_one_letter_code
_entity_poly.pdbx_strand_id
1 'polypeptide(L)'
;MELDLHIHTNRYSGCSNIPPGEVIRSARAAGLDGIALTEHGIRWPDRDIADLLEKTGEKGFVVIAGEEVACFSSAGRFQGEFLVFGYPKSLGSSRAIEKVIELVHGEGGVVIAAHPFKPLETGSGYYGCGDAAWDLDIDGLEIEHPSYPEESRKLARKVMENRGLCGISCSDAHDLRGIGRFRTVFEAPVRDAAALCEAVRKRLIRNNI
;
A
#
# COMPACT_ATOMS: atom_id res chain seq x y z
N MET A 1 14.65 -8.81 0.44
CA MET A 1 13.32 -9.44 0.48
C MET A 1 12.38 -8.60 -0.39
N GLU A 2 11.59 -9.23 -1.25
CA GLU A 2 10.75 -8.55 -2.24
C GLU A 2 9.26 -8.73 -1.92
N LEU A 3 8.55 -7.63 -1.68
CA LEU A 3 7.12 -7.64 -1.39
C LEU A 3 6.36 -6.69 -2.32
N ASP A 4 5.15 -7.09 -2.69
CA ASP A 4 4.16 -6.20 -3.29
C ASP A 4 3.18 -5.76 -2.19
N LEU A 5 3.19 -4.47 -1.88
CA LEU A 5 2.49 -3.93 -0.71
C LEU A 5 1.10 -3.35 -1.02
N HIS A 6 0.63 -3.46 -2.27
CA HIS A 6 -0.65 -2.91 -2.68
C HIS A 6 -1.37 -3.88 -3.60
N ILE A 7 -2.23 -4.73 -3.01
CA ILE A 7 -3.00 -5.75 -3.74
C ILE A 7 -4.42 -5.82 -3.20
N HIS A 8 -5.38 -5.92 -4.12
CA HIS A 8 -6.80 -6.10 -3.86
C HIS A 8 -7.25 -7.50 -4.26
N THR A 9 -8.18 -8.07 -3.48
CA THR A 9 -8.85 -9.32 -3.83
C THR A 9 -10.34 -9.10 -4.00
N ASN A 10 -11.02 -10.02 -4.69
CA ASN A 10 -12.47 -9.94 -4.88
C ASN A 10 -13.28 -10.32 -3.62
N ARG A 11 -12.61 -10.59 -2.50
CA ARG A 11 -13.29 -10.86 -1.23
C ARG A 11 -13.91 -9.60 -0.63
N TYR A 12 -13.17 -8.49 -0.67
CA TYR A 12 -13.57 -7.23 -0.05
C TYR A 12 -13.52 -6.03 -1.00
N SER A 13 -12.79 -6.12 -2.10
CA SER A 13 -12.71 -5.09 -3.13
C SER A 13 -13.46 -5.54 -4.39
N GLY A 14 -14.68 -5.02 -4.58
CA GLY A 14 -15.54 -5.40 -5.72
C GLY A 14 -14.99 -5.01 -7.10
N CYS A 15 -13.96 -4.18 -7.17
CA CYS A 15 -13.23 -3.81 -8.38
C CYS A 15 -12.14 -4.84 -8.77
N SER A 16 -11.76 -5.74 -7.85
CA SER A 16 -10.75 -6.76 -8.11
C SER A 16 -11.35 -8.07 -8.62
N ASN A 17 -10.63 -8.74 -9.52
CA ASN A 17 -10.92 -10.07 -10.02
C ASN A 17 -10.01 -11.16 -9.43
N ILE A 18 -9.18 -10.84 -8.43
CA ILE A 18 -8.23 -11.77 -7.81
C ILE A 18 -8.93 -12.62 -6.75
N PRO A 19 -9.08 -13.95 -6.94
CA PRO A 19 -9.59 -14.81 -5.88
C PRO A 19 -8.53 -14.94 -4.77
N PRO A 20 -8.92 -14.87 -3.48
CA PRO A 20 -7.97 -15.03 -2.37
C PRO A 20 -7.15 -16.33 -2.43
N GLY A 21 -7.74 -17.43 -2.89
CA GLY A 21 -7.03 -18.71 -3.01
C GLY A 21 -5.91 -18.73 -4.05
N GLU A 22 -5.87 -17.74 -4.96
CA GLU A 22 -4.88 -17.67 -6.06
C GLU A 22 -3.84 -16.58 -5.84
N VAL A 23 -4.11 -15.56 -5.00
CA VAL A 23 -3.22 -14.42 -4.81
C VAL A 23 -1.82 -14.84 -4.36
N ILE A 24 -1.72 -15.76 -3.38
CA ILE A 24 -0.43 -16.20 -2.82
C ILE A 24 0.37 -17.01 -3.86
N ARG A 25 -0.29 -17.92 -4.59
CA ARG A 25 0.38 -18.74 -5.62
C ARG A 25 0.89 -17.88 -6.77
N SER A 26 0.08 -16.91 -7.19
CA SER A 26 0.47 -15.98 -8.27
C SER A 26 1.63 -15.08 -7.82
N ALA A 27 1.60 -14.58 -6.59
CA ALA A 27 2.68 -13.80 -6.03
C ALA A 27 3.99 -14.61 -5.92
N ARG A 28 3.89 -15.86 -5.47
CA ARG A 28 5.04 -16.78 -5.43
C ARG A 28 5.59 -17.06 -6.83
N ALA A 29 4.73 -17.31 -7.79
CA ALA A 29 5.11 -17.51 -9.20
C ALA A 29 5.77 -16.26 -9.81
N ALA A 30 5.39 -15.07 -9.36
CA ALA A 30 6.04 -13.80 -9.71
C ALA A 30 7.41 -13.59 -9.02
N GLY A 31 7.82 -14.51 -8.13
CA GLY A 31 9.11 -14.44 -7.42
C GLY A 31 9.08 -13.57 -6.16
N LEU A 32 7.91 -13.24 -5.63
CA LEU A 32 7.80 -12.47 -4.40
C LEU A 32 8.05 -13.35 -3.16
N ASP A 33 8.59 -12.76 -2.12
CA ASP A 33 8.71 -13.35 -0.79
C ASP A 33 7.45 -13.16 0.07
N GLY A 34 6.64 -12.17 -0.28
CA GLY A 34 5.39 -11.85 0.40
C GLY A 34 4.58 -10.76 -0.29
N ILE A 35 3.42 -10.53 0.27
CA ILE A 35 2.46 -9.50 -0.18
C ILE A 35 1.82 -8.79 1.01
N ALA A 36 1.26 -7.61 0.76
CA ALA A 36 0.24 -7.06 1.63
C ALA A 36 -1.12 -7.08 0.94
N LEU A 37 -2.17 -7.43 1.70
CA LEU A 37 -3.55 -7.30 1.27
C LEU A 37 -4.11 -5.98 1.81
N THR A 38 -4.47 -5.08 0.90
CA THR A 38 -4.82 -3.68 1.18
C THR A 38 -6.17 -3.33 0.55
N GLU A 39 -7.21 -4.06 0.96
CA GLU A 39 -8.55 -3.84 0.44
C GLU A 39 -9.06 -2.43 0.76
N HIS A 40 -9.99 -1.93 -0.04
CA HIS A 40 -10.61 -0.63 0.16
C HIS A 40 -11.42 -0.58 1.47
N GLY A 41 -10.93 0.16 2.45
CA GLY A 41 -11.60 0.41 3.72
C GLY A 41 -11.77 -0.83 4.62
N ILE A 42 -11.09 -1.92 4.32
CA ILE A 42 -11.19 -3.17 5.10
C ILE A 42 -9.80 -3.77 5.29
N ARG A 43 -9.38 -3.90 6.54
CA ARG A 43 -8.22 -4.71 6.92
C ARG A 43 -8.63 -6.17 7.04
N TRP A 44 -7.90 -7.09 6.40
CA TRP A 44 -8.10 -8.51 6.57
C TRP A 44 -7.92 -8.92 8.05
N PRO A 45 -8.84 -9.73 8.63
CA PRO A 45 -8.61 -10.34 9.93
C PRO A 45 -7.39 -11.26 9.89
N ASP A 46 -6.55 -11.23 10.94
CA ASP A 46 -5.32 -12.03 11.00
C ASP A 46 -5.62 -13.54 10.91
N ARG A 47 -6.76 -13.99 11.47
CA ARG A 47 -7.24 -15.36 11.35
C ARG A 47 -7.48 -15.76 9.89
N ASP A 48 -8.12 -14.89 9.11
CA ASP A 48 -8.45 -15.17 7.71
C ASP A 48 -7.18 -15.27 6.86
N ILE A 49 -6.14 -14.49 7.19
CA ILE A 49 -4.80 -14.60 6.57
C ILE A 49 -4.14 -15.91 6.96
N ALA A 50 -4.21 -16.33 8.24
CA ALA A 50 -3.66 -17.59 8.67
C ALA A 50 -4.34 -18.79 7.97
N ASP A 51 -5.67 -18.77 7.88
CA ASP A 51 -6.46 -19.77 7.15
C ASP A 51 -6.10 -19.80 5.64
N LEU A 52 -5.84 -18.63 5.04
CA LEU A 52 -5.43 -18.53 3.63
C LEU A 52 -4.05 -19.14 3.40
N LEU A 53 -3.07 -18.84 4.26
CA LEU A 53 -1.72 -19.42 4.21
C LEU A 53 -1.75 -20.95 4.40
N GLU A 54 -2.54 -21.45 5.36
CA GLU A 54 -2.69 -22.88 5.59
C GLU A 54 -3.27 -23.61 4.36
N LYS A 55 -4.34 -23.07 3.78
CA LYS A 55 -5.00 -23.63 2.58
C LYS A 55 -4.12 -23.66 1.35
N THR A 56 -3.23 -22.69 1.19
CA THR A 56 -2.31 -22.63 0.04
C THR A 56 -1.09 -23.52 0.22
N GLY A 57 -0.73 -23.85 1.47
CA GLY A 57 0.45 -24.67 1.79
C GLY A 57 1.78 -23.98 1.52
N GLU A 58 1.79 -22.67 1.26
CA GLU A 58 2.99 -21.91 0.90
C GLU A 58 3.82 -21.56 2.15
N LYS A 59 4.76 -22.45 2.47
CA LYS A 59 5.65 -22.25 3.63
C LYS A 59 6.62 -21.08 3.41
N GLY A 60 6.76 -20.27 4.46
CA GLY A 60 7.71 -19.15 4.48
C GLY A 60 7.30 -17.96 3.59
N PHE A 61 6.10 -17.96 3.03
CA PHE A 61 5.53 -16.81 2.37
C PHE A 61 4.89 -15.86 3.38
N VAL A 62 5.11 -14.55 3.19
CA VAL A 62 4.58 -13.53 4.11
C VAL A 62 3.32 -12.89 3.53
N VAL A 63 2.27 -12.82 4.33
CA VAL A 63 1.07 -12.01 4.01
C VAL A 63 0.84 -11.03 5.14
N ILE A 64 0.87 -9.74 4.81
CA ILE A 64 0.68 -8.65 5.77
C ILE A 64 -0.73 -8.09 5.58
N ALA A 65 -1.46 -7.92 6.69
CA ALA A 65 -2.72 -7.20 6.68
C ALA A 65 -2.45 -5.69 6.65
N GLY A 66 -2.88 -5.04 5.59
CA GLY A 66 -2.97 -3.60 5.46
C GLY A 66 -4.39 -3.19 5.10
N GLU A 67 -4.57 -1.92 4.81
CA GLU A 67 -5.84 -1.35 4.34
C GLU A 67 -5.52 -0.18 3.41
N GLU A 68 -6.24 -0.05 2.29
CA GLU A 68 -6.27 1.18 1.53
C GLU A 68 -7.46 2.02 1.96
N VAL A 69 -7.17 3.20 2.52
CA VAL A 69 -8.18 4.10 3.11
C VAL A 69 -8.40 5.30 2.20
N ALA A 70 -9.59 5.43 1.62
CA ALA A 70 -10.01 6.65 0.94
C ALA A 70 -10.40 7.71 1.98
N CYS A 71 -9.72 8.85 1.96
CA CYS A 71 -9.90 9.93 2.92
C CYS A 71 -10.74 11.06 2.37
N PHE A 72 -11.58 11.64 3.25
CA PHE A 72 -12.47 12.76 2.90
C PHE A 72 -12.46 13.81 4.01
N SER A 73 -12.38 15.07 3.64
CA SER A 73 -12.50 16.17 4.59
C SER A 73 -13.91 16.22 5.22
N SER A 74 -14.07 16.98 6.29
CA SER A 74 -15.37 17.21 6.93
C SER A 74 -16.43 17.81 5.99
N ALA A 75 -15.99 18.45 4.90
CA ALA A 75 -16.85 18.96 3.85
C ALA A 75 -17.13 17.92 2.72
N GLY A 76 -16.74 16.65 2.89
CA GLY A 76 -16.93 15.59 1.92
C GLY A 76 -15.98 15.65 0.70
N ARG A 77 -14.94 16.51 0.72
CA ARG A 77 -13.96 16.59 -0.37
C ARG A 77 -12.96 15.47 -0.23
N PHE A 78 -12.74 14.73 -1.32
CA PHE A 78 -11.73 13.68 -1.42
C PHE A 78 -10.32 14.25 -1.17
N GLN A 79 -9.54 13.56 -0.33
CA GLN A 79 -8.18 13.96 0.07
C GLN A 79 -7.10 12.98 -0.44
N GLY A 80 -7.50 11.89 -1.08
CA GLY A 80 -6.61 10.85 -1.59
C GLY A 80 -6.83 9.50 -0.92
N GLU A 81 -6.06 8.52 -1.37
CA GLU A 81 -6.02 7.16 -0.82
C GLU A 81 -4.68 6.90 -0.16
N PHE A 82 -4.70 6.11 0.92
CA PHE A 82 -3.52 5.87 1.74
C PHE A 82 -3.46 4.41 2.18
N LEU A 83 -2.29 3.80 2.04
CA LEU A 83 -2.01 2.49 2.60
C LEU A 83 -1.69 2.64 4.08
N VAL A 84 -2.37 1.85 4.89
CA VAL A 84 -2.20 1.82 6.34
C VAL A 84 -1.70 0.45 6.77
N PHE A 85 -0.62 0.44 7.56
CA PHE A 85 -0.08 -0.77 8.17
C PHE A 85 0.11 -0.58 9.67
N GLY A 86 0.02 -1.68 10.43
CA GLY A 86 0.24 -1.66 11.88
C GLY A 86 -0.95 -1.16 12.71
N TYR A 87 -2.06 -0.77 12.09
CA TYR A 87 -3.30 -0.47 12.80
C TYR A 87 -4.16 -1.75 12.96
N PRO A 88 -4.67 -2.05 14.17
CA PRO A 88 -5.24 -3.37 14.44
C PRO A 88 -6.67 -3.60 13.94
N LYS A 89 -7.35 -2.57 13.46
CA LYS A 89 -8.77 -2.60 13.05
C LYS A 89 -8.93 -1.97 11.67
N SER A 90 -10.06 -2.26 11.01
CA SER A 90 -10.44 -1.49 9.81
C SER A 90 -10.78 -0.05 10.17
N LEU A 91 -10.27 0.89 9.39
CA LEU A 91 -10.55 2.31 9.50
C LEU A 91 -11.80 2.70 8.70
N GLY A 92 -12.04 2.00 7.58
CA GLY A 92 -13.08 2.36 6.62
C GLY A 92 -12.72 3.62 5.82
N SER A 93 -13.50 3.89 4.79
CA SER A 93 -13.25 4.98 3.84
C SER A 93 -14.22 6.14 4.10
N SER A 94 -13.87 7.09 4.93
CA SER A 94 -14.66 8.33 5.12
C SER A 94 -14.02 9.35 6.07
N ARG A 95 -12.89 9.00 6.71
CA ARG A 95 -12.22 9.88 7.67
C ARG A 95 -11.36 10.91 6.96
N ALA A 96 -11.13 12.04 7.63
CA ALA A 96 -10.10 12.98 7.22
C ALA A 96 -8.71 12.34 7.42
N ILE A 97 -7.78 12.65 6.51
CA ILE A 97 -6.43 12.06 6.54
C ILE A 97 -5.70 12.38 7.83
N GLU A 98 -5.86 13.56 8.38
CA GLU A 98 -5.24 13.98 9.64
C GLU A 98 -5.67 13.07 10.79
N LYS A 99 -6.95 12.64 10.79
CA LYS A 99 -7.46 11.70 11.80
C LYS A 99 -6.96 10.28 11.57
N VAL A 100 -6.79 9.85 10.33
CA VAL A 100 -6.17 8.56 10.00
C VAL A 100 -4.74 8.53 10.50
N ILE A 101 -3.95 9.56 10.22
CA ILE A 101 -2.55 9.68 10.67
C ILE A 101 -2.48 9.62 12.21
N GLU A 102 -3.28 10.42 12.91
CA GLU A 102 -3.33 10.43 14.37
C GLU A 102 -3.59 9.04 14.97
N LEU A 103 -4.60 8.33 14.44
CA LEU A 103 -4.99 7.02 14.92
C LEU A 103 -3.90 5.98 14.66
N VAL A 104 -3.35 5.97 13.45
CA VAL A 104 -2.36 4.97 13.01
C VAL A 104 -1.04 5.18 13.72
N HIS A 105 -0.55 6.41 13.82
CA HIS A 105 0.67 6.74 14.56
C HIS A 105 0.52 6.44 16.06
N GLY A 106 -0.67 6.67 16.64
CA GLY A 106 -0.97 6.36 18.04
C GLY A 106 -0.82 4.87 18.38
N GLU A 107 -1.01 3.97 17.42
CA GLU A 107 -0.80 2.52 17.55
C GLU A 107 0.60 2.07 17.07
N GLY A 108 1.45 3.01 16.67
CA GLY A 108 2.76 2.70 16.13
C GLY A 108 2.72 2.16 14.69
N GLY A 109 1.65 2.37 13.95
CA GLY A 109 1.52 2.05 12.54
C GLY A 109 2.13 3.10 11.61
N VAL A 110 2.07 2.88 10.31
CA VAL A 110 2.56 3.82 9.27
C VAL A 110 1.47 4.11 8.25
N VAL A 111 1.52 5.33 7.70
CA VAL A 111 0.64 5.81 6.64
C VAL A 111 1.47 6.15 5.41
N ILE A 112 1.11 5.56 4.27
CA ILE A 112 1.83 5.72 3.00
C ILE A 112 0.84 6.26 1.96
N ALA A 113 1.16 7.34 1.27
CA ALA A 113 0.31 7.86 0.20
C ALA A 113 0.26 6.86 -0.97
N ALA A 114 -0.93 6.30 -1.24
CA ALA A 114 -1.17 5.44 -2.39
C ALA A 114 -1.24 6.30 -3.66
N HIS A 115 -0.51 5.87 -4.68
CA HIS A 115 -0.45 6.51 -6.01
C HIS A 115 -0.71 8.03 -6.02
N PRO A 116 0.03 8.84 -5.19
CA PRO A 116 -0.31 10.24 -4.94
C PRO A 116 -0.44 11.08 -6.22
N PHE A 117 0.33 10.76 -7.25
CA PHE A 117 0.39 11.51 -8.51
C PHE A 117 -0.18 10.74 -9.71
N LYS A 118 -1.09 9.76 -9.49
CA LYS A 118 -1.84 9.09 -10.56
C LYS A 118 -2.74 10.12 -11.25
N PRO A 119 -2.53 10.43 -12.55
CA PRO A 119 -3.32 11.44 -13.22
C PRO A 119 -4.79 11.04 -13.30
N LEU A 120 -5.69 12.01 -13.23
CA LEU A 120 -7.08 11.81 -13.60
C LEU A 120 -7.18 11.49 -15.10
N GLU A 121 -8.12 10.66 -15.49
CA GLU A 121 -8.36 10.35 -16.92
C GLU A 121 -8.86 11.56 -17.69
N THR A 122 -9.56 12.45 -17.00
CA THR A 122 -10.11 13.68 -17.58
C THR A 122 -9.83 14.87 -16.69
N GLY A 123 -9.44 15.99 -17.30
CA GLY A 123 -9.17 17.24 -16.57
C GLY A 123 -7.73 17.35 -16.06
N SER A 124 -7.52 18.22 -15.09
CA SER A 124 -6.25 18.44 -14.40
C SER A 124 -6.32 17.96 -12.95
N GLY A 125 -5.24 17.37 -12.45
CA GLY A 125 -5.12 16.91 -11.07
C GLY A 125 -4.82 15.43 -10.96
N TYR A 126 -4.91 14.91 -9.73
CA TYR A 126 -4.50 13.56 -9.39
C TYR A 126 -5.64 12.79 -8.71
N TYR A 127 -5.64 11.48 -8.92
CA TYR A 127 -6.54 10.55 -8.24
C TYR A 127 -6.11 10.31 -6.79
N GLY A 128 -4.81 10.44 -6.49
CA GLY A 128 -4.28 10.38 -5.12
C GLY A 128 -4.28 11.75 -4.43
N CYS A 129 -3.51 11.87 -3.36
CA CYS A 129 -3.44 13.12 -2.57
C CYS A 129 -2.73 14.28 -3.27
N GLY A 130 -2.04 14.03 -4.38
CA GLY A 130 -1.37 15.07 -5.17
C GLY A 130 -0.41 15.92 -4.35
N ASP A 131 -0.51 17.23 -4.52
CA ASP A 131 0.38 18.19 -3.85
C ASP A 131 0.27 18.17 -2.32
N ALA A 132 -0.80 17.63 -1.74
CA ALA A 132 -0.90 17.46 -0.28
C ALA A 132 0.21 16.54 0.27
N ALA A 133 0.80 15.67 -0.57
CA ALA A 133 1.96 14.86 -0.18
C ALA A 133 3.17 15.70 0.28
N TRP A 134 3.23 16.99 -0.06
CA TRP A 134 4.30 17.88 0.40
C TRP A 134 4.19 18.25 1.89
N ASP A 135 3.00 18.21 2.50
CA ASP A 135 2.74 18.79 3.82
C ASP A 135 2.18 17.76 4.82
N LEU A 136 1.55 16.67 4.34
CA LEU A 136 0.96 15.64 5.21
C LEU A 136 2.03 14.90 6.03
N ASP A 137 1.75 14.61 7.30
CA ASP A 137 2.63 13.87 8.21
C ASP A 137 2.58 12.35 7.95
N ILE A 138 2.88 11.96 6.69
CA ILE A 138 2.95 10.58 6.22
C ILE A 138 4.36 10.01 6.34
N ASP A 139 4.47 8.67 6.42
CA ASP A 139 5.75 7.97 6.56
C ASP A 139 6.39 7.63 5.20
N GLY A 140 5.58 7.55 4.15
CA GLY A 140 6.05 7.18 2.82
C GLY A 140 5.06 7.50 1.73
N LEU A 141 5.45 7.16 0.50
CA LEU A 141 4.58 7.28 -0.68
C LEU A 141 5.00 6.27 -1.77
N GLU A 142 4.06 5.94 -2.64
CA GLU A 142 4.36 5.18 -3.85
C GLU A 142 5.10 6.06 -4.84
N ILE A 143 6.33 5.64 -5.20
CA ILE A 143 7.19 6.30 -6.18
C ILE A 143 7.15 5.65 -7.55
N GLU A 144 6.68 4.39 -7.60
CA GLU A 144 6.44 3.61 -8.82
C GLU A 144 5.06 2.99 -8.76
N HIS A 145 4.29 3.14 -9.83
CA HIS A 145 2.94 2.63 -9.97
C HIS A 145 2.65 2.34 -11.45
N PRO A 146 1.83 1.28 -11.80
CA PRO A 146 1.55 0.95 -13.21
C PRO A 146 0.97 2.09 -14.04
N SER A 147 0.18 2.97 -13.41
CA SER A 147 -0.47 4.11 -14.08
C SER A 147 0.35 5.40 -14.10
N TYR A 148 1.60 5.37 -13.61
CA TYR A 148 2.43 6.57 -13.57
C TYR A 148 3.08 6.84 -14.92
N PRO A 149 2.81 8.00 -15.55
CA PRO A 149 3.70 8.54 -16.55
C PRO A 149 5.03 8.98 -15.91
N GLU A 150 6.03 9.28 -16.73
CA GLU A 150 7.37 9.64 -16.26
C GLU A 150 7.37 10.90 -15.37
N GLU A 151 6.50 11.87 -15.65
CA GLU A 151 6.35 13.09 -14.85
C GLU A 151 5.85 12.79 -13.44
N SER A 152 4.91 11.86 -13.29
CA SER A 152 4.40 11.43 -11.97
C SER A 152 5.49 10.74 -11.15
N ARG A 153 6.30 9.86 -11.78
CA ARG A 153 7.46 9.23 -11.13
C ARG A 153 8.46 10.25 -10.63
N LYS A 154 8.84 11.21 -11.50
CA LYS A 154 9.76 12.29 -11.12
C LYS A 154 9.23 13.11 -9.95
N LEU A 155 7.93 13.44 -9.98
CA LEU A 155 7.30 14.21 -8.91
C LEU A 155 7.27 13.44 -7.61
N ALA A 156 6.86 12.17 -7.61
CA ALA A 156 6.85 11.31 -6.44
C ALA A 156 8.25 11.18 -5.82
N ARG A 157 9.28 10.93 -6.64
CA ARG A 157 10.67 10.88 -6.18
C ARG A 157 11.14 12.21 -5.60
N LYS A 158 10.78 13.32 -6.22
CA LYS A 158 11.10 14.67 -5.72
C LYS A 158 10.50 14.92 -4.33
N VAL A 159 9.23 14.52 -4.11
CA VAL A 159 8.60 14.63 -2.78
C VAL A 159 9.34 13.74 -1.78
N MET A 160 9.56 12.47 -2.13
CA MET A 160 10.30 11.51 -1.29
C MET A 160 11.64 12.08 -0.81
N GLU A 161 12.46 12.55 -1.73
CA GLU A 161 13.80 13.07 -1.44
C GLU A 161 13.77 14.33 -0.58
N ASN A 162 12.95 15.31 -0.94
CA ASN A 162 12.90 16.59 -0.22
C ASN A 162 12.34 16.46 1.19
N ARG A 163 11.40 15.55 1.40
CA ARG A 163 10.79 15.32 2.70
C ARG A 163 11.47 14.22 3.51
N GLY A 164 12.37 13.46 2.90
CA GLY A 164 13.00 12.30 3.52
C GLY A 164 11.99 11.20 3.84
N LEU A 165 10.98 11.01 3.00
CA LEU A 165 9.97 9.97 3.14
C LEU A 165 10.48 8.61 2.64
N CYS A 166 9.82 7.54 3.06
CA CYS A 166 10.05 6.22 2.50
C CYS A 166 9.39 6.09 1.12
N GLY A 167 10.14 5.72 0.09
CA GLY A 167 9.57 5.43 -1.24
C GLY A 167 9.29 3.95 -1.38
N ILE A 168 8.09 3.57 -1.80
CA ILE A 168 7.73 2.19 -2.10
C ILE A 168 7.30 2.04 -3.56
N SER A 169 7.38 0.81 -4.07
CA SER A 169 6.94 0.44 -5.41
C SER A 169 5.94 -0.69 -5.29
N CYS A 170 4.73 -0.52 -5.81
CA CYS A 170 3.63 -1.45 -5.64
C CYS A 170 2.83 -1.60 -6.93
N SER A 171 2.09 -2.70 -7.05
CA SER A 171 1.38 -3.02 -8.29
C SER A 171 -0.05 -2.46 -8.37
N ASP A 172 -0.70 -2.18 -7.24
CA ASP A 172 -2.14 -1.89 -7.19
C ASP A 172 -2.95 -2.95 -7.96
N ALA A 173 -2.60 -4.24 -7.73
CA ALA A 173 -3.09 -5.33 -8.54
C ALA A 173 -4.57 -5.62 -8.28
N HIS A 174 -5.36 -5.59 -9.37
CA HIS A 174 -6.78 -5.95 -9.42
C HIS A 174 -7.04 -7.19 -10.27
N ASP A 175 -6.01 -7.72 -10.91
CA ASP A 175 -5.99 -8.99 -11.64
C ASP A 175 -4.69 -9.75 -11.39
N LEU A 176 -4.69 -11.07 -11.66
CA LEU A 176 -3.55 -11.94 -11.38
C LEU A 176 -2.26 -11.57 -12.13
N ARG A 177 -2.38 -10.91 -13.29
CA ARG A 177 -1.22 -10.50 -14.12
C ARG A 177 -0.53 -9.27 -13.57
N GLY A 178 -1.26 -8.48 -12.77
CA GLY A 178 -0.74 -7.28 -12.11
C GLY A 178 0.21 -7.61 -10.97
N ILE A 179 0.00 -8.74 -10.28
CA ILE A 179 0.72 -9.10 -9.06
C ILE A 179 2.24 -9.15 -9.29
N GLY A 180 2.99 -8.41 -8.46
CA GLY A 180 4.44 -8.35 -8.50
C GLY A 180 5.03 -7.63 -9.72
N ARG A 181 4.20 -6.97 -10.52
CA ARG A 181 4.68 -6.14 -11.63
C ARG A 181 5.54 -4.98 -11.15
N PHE A 182 5.21 -4.44 -10.00
CA PHE A 182 6.02 -3.54 -9.20
C PHE A 182 6.15 -4.12 -7.81
N ARG A 183 7.29 -3.93 -7.18
CA ARG A 183 7.62 -4.52 -5.88
C ARG A 183 8.58 -3.66 -5.09
N THR A 184 8.47 -3.70 -3.80
CA THR A 184 9.38 -3.03 -2.88
C THR A 184 10.46 -4.01 -2.44
N VAL A 185 11.73 -3.60 -2.52
CA VAL A 185 12.89 -4.41 -2.14
C VAL A 185 13.39 -3.96 -0.78
N PHE A 186 13.18 -4.79 0.24
CA PHE A 186 13.63 -4.53 1.61
C PHE A 186 15.05 -5.01 1.85
N GLU A 187 15.87 -4.23 2.58
CA GLU A 187 17.25 -4.56 2.97
C GLU A 187 17.30 -5.58 4.10
N ALA A 188 16.25 -5.68 4.90
CA ALA A 188 16.11 -6.61 6.02
C ALA A 188 14.84 -7.48 5.83
N PRO A 189 14.76 -8.64 6.50
CA PRO A 189 13.55 -9.45 6.48
C PRO A 189 12.35 -8.73 7.10
N VAL A 190 11.24 -8.68 6.36
CA VAL A 190 9.95 -8.17 6.80
C VAL A 190 8.99 -9.35 6.94
N ARG A 191 8.66 -9.73 8.17
CA ARG A 191 7.88 -10.96 8.44
C ARG A 191 6.47 -10.69 8.95
N ASP A 192 6.20 -9.46 9.37
CA ASP A 192 4.93 -9.01 9.92
C ASP A 192 4.75 -7.50 9.75
N ALA A 193 3.60 -6.98 10.17
CA ALA A 193 3.29 -5.56 10.08
C ALA A 193 4.23 -4.68 10.93
N ALA A 194 4.71 -5.17 12.07
CA ALA A 194 5.61 -4.40 12.93
C ALA A 194 6.98 -4.22 12.27
N ALA A 195 7.53 -5.29 11.69
CA ALA A 195 8.77 -5.24 10.93
C ALA A 195 8.64 -4.36 9.68
N LEU A 196 7.48 -4.39 9.01
CA LEU A 196 7.18 -3.48 7.90
C LEU A 196 7.21 -2.01 8.35
N CYS A 197 6.50 -1.69 9.42
CA CYS A 197 6.46 -0.33 9.97
C CYS A 197 7.85 0.17 10.37
N GLU A 198 8.66 -0.69 10.98
CA GLU A 198 10.05 -0.36 11.31
C GLU A 198 10.89 -0.09 10.06
N ALA A 199 10.79 -0.96 9.04
CA ALA A 199 11.53 -0.81 7.80
C ALA A 199 11.15 0.48 7.05
N VAL A 200 9.86 0.85 7.03
CA VAL A 200 9.37 2.10 6.45
C VAL A 200 9.95 3.30 7.18
N ARG A 201 9.83 3.36 8.52
CA ARG A 201 10.36 4.49 9.31
C ARG A 201 11.87 4.64 9.20
N LYS A 202 12.60 3.53 9.12
CA LYS A 202 14.06 3.53 8.97
C LYS A 202 14.50 3.64 7.50
N ARG A 203 13.58 3.62 6.56
CA ARG A 203 13.85 3.66 5.12
C ARG A 203 14.78 2.54 4.66
N LEU A 204 14.62 1.33 5.21
CA LEU A 204 15.40 0.13 4.87
C LEU A 204 14.89 -0.51 3.56
N ILE A 205 14.79 0.30 2.51
CA ILE A 205 14.26 -0.07 1.20
C ILE A 205 15.27 0.36 0.14
N ARG A 206 15.56 -0.56 -0.78
CA ARG A 206 16.34 -0.24 -1.98
C ARG A 206 15.41 0.34 -3.04
N ASN A 207 15.52 1.61 -3.25
CA ASN A 207 14.96 2.24 -4.44
C ASN A 207 16.01 2.10 -5.54
N ASN A 208 15.81 1.14 -6.46
CA ASN A 208 16.62 1.09 -7.67
C ASN A 208 16.27 2.36 -8.49
N ILE A 209 17.10 3.38 -8.27
CA ILE A 209 17.05 4.66 -8.99
C ILE A 209 17.64 4.46 -10.37
#